data_d8e3f59763cd7c1b55d3dd3bdc360e41
#
_entry.id   d8e3f59763cd7c1b55d3dd3bdc360e41
#
_cell.length_a   1.000
_cell.length_b   1.000
_cell.length_c   1.000
_cell.angle_alpha   90.00
_cell.angle_beta   90.00
_cell.angle_gamma   90.00
#
_symmetry.space_group_name_H-M   'P 1'
#
loop_
_entity.id
_entity.type
_entity.pdbx_description
1 polymer ?
#
loop_
_entity_poly.entity_id
_entity_poly.type
_entity_poly.pdbx_seq_one_letter_code
_entity_poly.pdbx_strand_id
1 'polypeptide(L)'
;MSGSGRHFAFFNIPATGHLVPTLGVVEELVRRGHRVTYAATEAYADLVASTGATVLPYTSSIDPQTIVPAGAEDWLARVLLGNVREGAATAPVFEEHFRGDLPDLLAYDISVQFLGGVLTRKWDRPGVKFYSVSPTNRSIPREAVGPAYDRIEAELREFASAHGVPDVSFDELVDDPRALNLVSVPRAFQYRQETFEADRFAFVGPCLREGDLAGGWEPPASGRPVVLISLGTSFNAQPEFFRMCVAAFEGLPWHTVLITGPGVDRAALGPLPEHVEVHPWLPLQAVLAHTAVFVCHGGWGTVMQSLYADTPMVVVPQVGETDQLAHQLVELNLGRVLPRDEVTAALLRDAVAAVDGDQAVRESVTRMGKHVRDAGGAMRAADAMLAHLDRHEHRHERGGAAAA
;
A
#
# COMPACT_ATOMS: atom_id res chain seq x y z
N MET A 1 9.46 9.66 -32.70
CA MET A 1 8.18 10.41 -32.71
C MET A 1 7.91 10.83 -31.27
N SER A 2 8.05 12.12 -30.95
CA SER A 2 7.74 12.64 -29.61
C SER A 2 6.22 12.69 -29.50
N GLY A 3 5.63 11.62 -28.96
CA GLY A 3 4.23 11.65 -28.55
C GLY A 3 4.06 12.76 -27.51
N SER A 4 3.02 13.60 -27.65
CA SER A 4 2.63 14.55 -26.63
C SER A 4 2.46 13.81 -25.31
N GLY A 5 3.04 14.31 -24.21
CA GLY A 5 2.93 13.68 -22.90
C GLY A 5 1.45 13.50 -22.51
N ARG A 6 1.08 12.32 -22.02
CA ARG A 6 -0.27 12.02 -21.52
C ARG A 6 -0.47 12.65 -20.14
N HIS A 7 -1.73 12.89 -19.76
CA HIS A 7 -2.10 13.41 -18.45
C HIS A 7 -2.75 12.34 -17.59
N PHE A 8 -2.12 12.03 -16.45
CA PHE A 8 -2.61 11.07 -15.47
C PHE A 8 -3.09 11.81 -14.21
N ALA A 9 -4.27 11.46 -13.70
CA ALA A 9 -4.74 11.95 -12.41
C ALA A 9 -4.71 10.83 -11.38
N PHE A 10 -4.14 11.11 -10.20
CA PHE A 10 -4.07 10.16 -9.09
C PHE A 10 -4.92 10.63 -7.92
N PHE A 11 -5.74 9.72 -7.38
CA PHE A 11 -6.60 9.93 -6.23
C PHE A 11 -6.30 8.89 -5.16
N ASN A 12 -6.10 9.35 -3.92
CA ASN A 12 -5.76 8.49 -2.80
C ASN A 12 -6.33 9.06 -1.49
N ILE A 13 -6.34 8.26 -0.43
CA ILE A 13 -6.59 8.73 0.93
C ILE A 13 -5.28 9.23 1.57
N PRO A 14 -5.34 10.11 2.58
CA PRO A 14 -4.15 10.64 3.26
C PRO A 14 -3.57 9.61 4.26
N ALA A 15 -3.23 8.42 3.77
CA ALA A 15 -2.64 7.33 4.56
C ALA A 15 -1.33 6.88 3.91
N THR A 16 -0.24 6.86 4.68
CA THR A 16 1.11 6.52 4.20
C THR A 16 1.15 5.15 3.51
N GLY A 17 0.47 4.14 4.08
CA GLY A 17 0.43 2.78 3.52
C GLY A 17 -0.25 2.67 2.15
N HIS A 18 -1.11 3.63 1.80
CA HIS A 18 -1.82 3.70 0.53
C HIS A 18 -1.13 4.63 -0.48
N LEU A 19 -0.62 5.77 0.00
CA LEU A 19 -0.01 6.79 -0.85
C LEU A 19 1.40 6.40 -1.30
N VAL A 20 2.28 5.98 -0.39
CA VAL A 20 3.69 5.66 -0.69
C VAL A 20 3.83 4.61 -1.80
N PRO A 21 3.05 3.51 -1.85
CA PRO A 21 3.15 2.52 -2.93
C PRO A 21 2.88 3.07 -4.34
N THR A 22 2.21 4.21 -4.47
CA THR A 22 1.91 4.82 -5.78
C THR A 22 3.01 5.77 -6.26
N LEU A 23 3.84 6.30 -5.34
CA LEU A 23 4.81 7.36 -5.67
C LEU A 23 5.87 6.94 -6.68
N GLY A 24 6.35 5.69 -6.61
CA GLY A 24 7.30 5.19 -7.60
C GLY A 24 6.71 5.15 -9.02
N VAL A 25 5.41 4.84 -9.15
CA VAL A 25 4.71 4.85 -10.44
C VAL A 25 4.58 6.28 -10.96
N VAL A 26 4.25 7.21 -10.07
CA VAL A 26 4.15 8.64 -10.41
C VAL A 26 5.50 9.17 -10.90
N GLU A 27 6.58 8.92 -10.15
CA GLU A 27 7.94 9.32 -10.51
C GLU A 27 8.35 8.75 -11.88
N GLU A 28 8.04 7.49 -12.14
CA GLU A 28 8.33 6.84 -13.42
C GLU A 28 7.53 7.46 -14.59
N LEU A 29 6.24 7.76 -14.41
CA LEU A 29 5.43 8.44 -15.43
C LEU A 29 5.97 9.84 -15.73
N VAL A 30 6.33 10.61 -14.70
CA VAL A 30 6.96 11.94 -14.86
C VAL A 30 8.30 11.82 -15.59
N ARG A 31 9.15 10.86 -15.21
CA ARG A 31 10.44 10.59 -15.87
C ARG A 31 10.30 10.27 -17.37
N ARG A 32 9.17 9.62 -17.74
CA ARG A 32 8.83 9.36 -19.16
C ARG A 32 8.26 10.57 -19.91
N GLY A 33 8.13 11.73 -19.25
CA GLY A 33 7.64 12.96 -19.85
C GLY A 33 6.10 13.09 -19.86
N HIS A 34 5.40 12.32 -19.03
CA HIS A 34 3.97 12.45 -18.84
C HIS A 34 3.64 13.49 -17.75
N ARG A 35 2.50 14.14 -17.87
CA ARG A 35 1.97 15.03 -16.85
C ARG A 35 1.20 14.21 -15.83
N VAL A 36 1.50 14.41 -14.56
CA VAL A 36 0.78 13.77 -13.45
C VAL A 36 0.21 14.85 -12.53
N THR A 37 -1.10 14.80 -12.28
CA THR A 37 -1.76 15.57 -11.23
C THR A 37 -2.14 14.60 -10.10
N TYR A 38 -1.68 14.86 -8.88
CA TYR A 38 -1.93 13.99 -7.73
C TYR A 38 -2.70 14.75 -6.65
N ALA A 39 -3.89 14.27 -6.28
CA ALA A 39 -4.67 14.83 -5.20
C ALA A 39 -4.03 14.47 -3.84
N ALA A 40 -3.62 15.46 -3.07
CA ALA A 40 -2.99 15.27 -1.77
C ALA A 40 -3.45 16.30 -0.75
N THR A 41 -3.55 15.88 0.52
CA THR A 41 -3.72 16.81 1.63
C THR A 41 -2.40 17.51 1.96
N GLU A 42 -2.45 18.61 2.71
CA GLU A 42 -1.28 19.39 3.11
C GLU A 42 -0.16 18.52 3.71
N ALA A 43 -0.52 17.54 4.54
CA ALA A 43 0.43 16.64 5.20
C ALA A 43 1.27 15.79 4.22
N TYR A 44 0.82 15.57 3.00
CA TYR A 44 1.50 14.76 1.98
C TYR A 44 1.93 15.56 0.76
N ALA A 45 1.66 16.86 0.71
CA ALA A 45 1.92 17.71 -0.46
C ALA A 45 3.39 17.69 -0.89
N ASP A 46 4.31 17.89 0.04
CA ASP A 46 5.75 17.90 -0.24
C ASP A 46 6.25 16.52 -0.72
N LEU A 47 5.75 15.46 -0.11
CA LEU A 47 6.11 14.09 -0.49
C LEU A 47 5.66 13.78 -1.93
N VAL A 48 4.45 14.18 -2.29
CA VAL A 48 3.92 14.04 -3.67
C VAL A 48 4.70 14.93 -4.64
N ALA A 49 4.93 16.20 -4.30
CA ALA A 49 5.69 17.13 -5.13
C ALA A 49 7.10 16.64 -5.43
N SER A 50 7.73 15.90 -4.49
CA SER A 50 9.07 15.33 -4.67
C SER A 50 9.16 14.31 -5.81
N THR A 51 8.04 13.78 -6.32
CA THR A 51 7.99 12.90 -7.50
C THR A 51 7.97 13.66 -8.83
N GLY A 52 7.86 15.00 -8.81
CA GLY A 52 7.66 15.84 -9.98
C GLY A 52 6.20 15.96 -10.43
N ALA A 53 5.25 15.39 -9.71
CA ALA A 53 3.82 15.56 -9.96
C ALA A 53 3.33 16.96 -9.56
N THR A 54 2.29 17.44 -10.24
CA THR A 54 1.53 18.61 -9.80
C THR A 54 0.60 18.21 -8.67
N VAL A 55 0.73 18.84 -7.53
CA VAL A 55 -0.15 18.60 -6.37
C VAL A 55 -1.48 19.29 -6.58
N LEU A 56 -2.57 18.55 -6.48
CA LEU A 56 -3.93 19.07 -6.36
C LEU A 56 -4.33 19.05 -4.86
N PRO A 57 -4.33 20.19 -4.19
CA PRO A 57 -4.67 20.22 -2.78
C PRO A 57 -6.15 19.95 -2.54
N TYR A 58 -6.44 19.11 -1.55
CA TYR A 58 -7.79 18.84 -1.09
C TYR A 58 -7.84 18.61 0.43
N THR A 59 -9.03 18.67 1.00
CA THR A 59 -9.28 18.34 2.41
C THR A 59 -10.03 17.01 2.47
N SER A 60 -9.47 16.03 3.16
CA SER A 60 -10.09 14.73 3.39
C SER A 60 -10.93 14.75 4.69
N SER A 61 -12.04 14.04 4.67
CA SER A 61 -12.82 13.73 5.88
C SER A 61 -12.32 12.47 6.59
N ILE A 62 -11.42 11.71 5.95
CA ILE A 62 -10.82 10.49 6.51
C ILE A 62 -9.63 10.89 7.37
N ASP A 63 -9.72 10.60 8.68
CA ASP A 63 -8.58 10.68 9.58
C ASP A 63 -7.95 9.27 9.71
N PRO A 64 -6.73 9.07 9.19
CA PRO A 64 -6.05 7.77 9.27
C PRO A 64 -5.79 7.28 10.70
N GLN A 65 -5.79 8.19 11.69
CA GLN A 65 -5.57 7.84 13.09
C GLN A 65 -6.83 7.31 13.78
N THR A 66 -8.01 7.58 13.19
CA THR A 66 -9.30 7.09 13.69
C THR A 66 -9.77 5.81 13.00
N ILE A 67 -8.87 5.12 12.30
CA ILE A 67 -9.17 3.82 11.69
C ILE A 67 -9.66 2.88 12.76
N VAL A 68 -10.94 2.49 12.63
CA VAL A 68 -11.59 1.53 13.53
C VAL A 68 -10.77 0.25 13.55
N PRO A 69 -10.45 -0.31 14.74
CA PRO A 69 -9.71 -1.57 14.79
C PRO A 69 -10.38 -2.62 13.90
N ALA A 70 -9.63 -3.18 12.97
CA ALA A 70 -10.09 -4.32 12.19
C ALA A 70 -10.46 -5.44 13.18
N GLY A 71 -11.66 -5.99 13.04
CA GLY A 71 -12.23 -6.95 14.01
C GLY A 71 -13.44 -6.40 14.77
N ALA A 72 -13.74 -5.10 14.68
CA ALA A 72 -15.07 -4.63 15.05
C ALA A 72 -16.11 -5.24 14.09
N GLU A 73 -17.23 -5.70 14.63
CA GLU A 73 -18.27 -6.43 13.88
C GLU A 73 -18.81 -5.65 12.66
N ASP A 74 -18.66 -4.32 12.66
CA ASP A 74 -19.11 -3.42 11.60
C ASP A 74 -17.94 -2.68 10.87
N TRP A 75 -16.69 -3.13 11.04
CA TRP A 75 -15.50 -2.44 10.49
C TRP A 75 -15.60 -2.24 8.97
N LEU A 76 -15.89 -3.31 8.21
CA LEU A 76 -15.98 -3.24 6.76
C LEU A 76 -17.07 -2.26 6.29
N ALA A 77 -18.22 -2.30 6.94
CA ALA A 77 -19.33 -1.39 6.66
C ALA A 77 -18.95 0.07 6.88
N ARG A 78 -18.25 0.39 7.98
CA ARG A 78 -17.78 1.75 8.28
C ARG A 78 -16.76 2.24 7.26
N VAL A 79 -15.80 1.38 6.87
CA VAL A 79 -14.81 1.72 5.84
C VAL A 79 -15.50 2.03 4.52
N LEU A 80 -16.38 1.15 4.04
CA LEU A 80 -17.08 1.32 2.78
C LEU A 80 -17.96 2.59 2.77
N LEU A 81 -18.71 2.82 3.85
CA LEU A 81 -19.54 4.01 3.99
C LEU A 81 -18.69 5.29 4.05
N GLY A 82 -17.55 5.25 4.77
CA GLY A 82 -16.57 6.34 4.80
C GLY A 82 -16.03 6.67 3.41
N ASN A 83 -15.70 5.65 2.63
CA ASN A 83 -15.20 5.81 1.27
C ASN A 83 -16.23 6.43 0.30
N VAL A 84 -17.52 6.06 0.42
CA VAL A 84 -18.60 6.71 -0.37
C VAL A 84 -18.71 8.19 0.00
N ARG A 85 -18.70 8.51 1.29
CA ARG A 85 -18.83 9.89 1.78
C ARG A 85 -17.63 10.76 1.44
N GLU A 86 -16.42 10.21 1.53
CA GLU A 86 -15.21 10.88 1.09
C GLU A 86 -15.30 11.21 -0.41
N GLY A 87 -15.74 10.25 -1.22
CA GLY A 87 -15.96 10.48 -2.64
C GLY A 87 -16.95 11.60 -2.92
N ALA A 88 -18.09 11.60 -2.24
CA ALA A 88 -19.13 12.63 -2.39
C ALA A 88 -18.63 14.03 -1.96
N ALA A 89 -17.82 14.10 -0.90
CA ALA A 89 -17.28 15.35 -0.39
C ALA A 89 -16.18 15.94 -1.31
N THR A 90 -15.36 15.08 -1.93
CA THR A 90 -14.16 15.51 -2.67
C THR A 90 -14.39 15.63 -4.19
N ALA A 91 -15.33 14.91 -4.77
CA ALA A 91 -15.62 14.94 -6.21
C ALA A 91 -15.82 16.37 -6.77
N PRO A 92 -16.56 17.32 -6.12
CA PRO A 92 -16.73 18.67 -6.65
C PRO A 92 -15.40 19.43 -6.81
N VAL A 93 -14.42 19.22 -5.91
CA VAL A 93 -13.09 19.86 -5.98
C VAL A 93 -12.35 19.35 -7.22
N PHE A 94 -12.40 18.05 -7.48
CA PHE A 94 -11.72 17.44 -8.62
C PHE A 94 -12.39 17.81 -9.94
N GLU A 95 -13.72 17.85 -9.98
CA GLU A 95 -14.47 18.26 -11.15
C GLU A 95 -14.18 19.73 -11.53
N GLU A 96 -14.08 20.61 -10.55
CA GLU A 96 -13.72 22.01 -10.80
C GLU A 96 -12.30 22.13 -11.33
N HIS A 97 -11.33 21.42 -10.71
CA HIS A 97 -9.93 21.47 -11.13
C HIS A 97 -9.73 20.97 -12.57
N PHE A 98 -10.37 19.88 -12.94
CA PHE A 98 -10.23 19.28 -14.27
C PHE A 98 -11.21 19.84 -15.31
N ARG A 99 -11.98 20.87 -14.96
CA ARG A 99 -12.88 21.52 -15.91
C ARG A 99 -12.11 22.10 -17.10
N GLY A 100 -12.36 21.55 -18.30
CA GLY A 100 -11.70 22.00 -19.53
C GLY A 100 -10.32 21.39 -19.82
N ASP A 101 -9.76 20.60 -18.90
CA ASP A 101 -8.49 19.89 -19.10
C ASP A 101 -8.54 18.53 -18.38
N LEU A 102 -9.38 17.63 -18.91
CA LEU A 102 -9.58 16.29 -18.35
C LEU A 102 -8.31 15.44 -18.49
N PRO A 103 -7.99 14.62 -17.48
CA PRO A 103 -6.91 13.65 -17.61
C PRO A 103 -7.23 12.58 -18.64
N ASP A 104 -6.21 12.00 -19.25
CA ASP A 104 -6.36 10.88 -20.18
C ASP A 104 -6.69 9.58 -19.45
N LEU A 105 -6.22 9.43 -18.20
CA LEU A 105 -6.45 8.27 -17.36
C LEU A 105 -6.54 8.66 -15.88
N LEU A 106 -7.45 8.00 -15.15
CA LEU A 106 -7.58 8.13 -13.71
C LEU A 106 -7.00 6.91 -13.01
N ALA A 107 -6.03 7.12 -12.11
CA ALA A 107 -5.51 6.12 -11.20
C ALA A 107 -6.03 6.42 -9.79
N TYR A 108 -6.57 5.44 -9.10
CA TYR A 108 -7.16 5.64 -7.78
C TYR A 108 -6.94 4.42 -6.88
N ASP A 109 -6.65 4.71 -5.62
CA ASP A 109 -6.54 3.65 -4.60
C ASP A 109 -7.89 2.98 -4.34
N ILE A 110 -7.86 1.71 -3.92
CA ILE A 110 -9.07 0.95 -3.57
C ILE A 110 -9.93 1.67 -2.53
N SER A 111 -9.34 2.45 -1.64
CA SER A 111 -10.05 3.20 -0.61
C SER A 111 -10.88 4.38 -1.15
N VAL A 112 -10.64 4.80 -2.39
CA VAL A 112 -11.41 5.82 -3.11
C VAL A 112 -12.02 5.28 -4.40
N GLN A 113 -12.26 3.96 -4.47
CA GLN A 113 -12.77 3.30 -5.67
C GLN A 113 -14.14 3.80 -6.13
N PHE A 114 -15.00 4.23 -5.21
CA PHE A 114 -16.31 4.79 -5.57
C PHE A 114 -16.17 6.14 -6.26
N LEU A 115 -15.30 7.01 -5.75
CA LEU A 115 -14.94 8.27 -6.41
C LEU A 115 -14.35 8.02 -7.81
N GLY A 116 -13.30 7.21 -7.88
CA GLY A 116 -12.63 6.88 -9.14
C GLY A 116 -13.57 6.27 -10.16
N GLY A 117 -14.41 5.32 -9.73
CA GLY A 117 -15.37 4.65 -10.59
C GLY A 117 -16.51 5.57 -11.10
N VAL A 118 -16.96 6.55 -10.31
CA VAL A 118 -17.92 7.57 -10.74
C VAL A 118 -17.26 8.55 -11.71
N LEU A 119 -16.07 9.08 -11.40
CA LEU A 119 -15.40 10.04 -12.26
C LEU A 119 -14.96 9.45 -13.61
N THR A 120 -14.51 8.19 -13.65
CA THR A 120 -14.16 7.50 -14.90
C THR A 120 -15.36 7.35 -15.82
N ARG A 121 -16.55 7.08 -15.25
CA ARG A 121 -17.80 7.01 -16.00
C ARG A 121 -18.25 8.38 -16.49
N LYS A 122 -18.24 9.38 -15.60
CA LYS A 122 -18.64 10.75 -15.92
C LYS A 122 -17.81 11.37 -17.05
N TRP A 123 -16.50 11.14 -17.00
CA TRP A 123 -15.56 11.75 -17.95
C TRP A 123 -15.25 10.87 -19.17
N ASP A 124 -15.80 9.65 -19.19
CA ASP A 124 -15.52 8.64 -20.20
C ASP A 124 -14.00 8.43 -20.39
N ARG A 125 -13.33 8.13 -19.27
CA ARG A 125 -11.89 7.89 -19.23
C ARG A 125 -11.57 6.51 -18.65
N PRO A 126 -10.47 5.86 -19.09
CA PRO A 126 -10.03 4.61 -18.51
C PRO A 126 -9.61 4.80 -17.04
N GLY A 127 -9.97 3.81 -16.23
CA GLY A 127 -9.63 3.77 -14.81
C GLY A 127 -8.56 2.73 -14.50
N VAL A 128 -7.68 3.05 -13.57
CA VAL A 128 -6.73 2.11 -12.96
C VAL A 128 -6.96 2.11 -11.46
N LYS A 129 -7.38 0.96 -10.92
CA LYS A 129 -7.55 0.74 -9.49
C LYS A 129 -6.24 0.22 -8.91
N PHE A 130 -5.70 0.92 -7.93
CA PHE A 130 -4.45 0.56 -7.26
C PHE A 130 -4.74 -0.18 -5.97
N TYR A 131 -4.17 -1.38 -5.84
CA TYR A 131 -4.24 -2.20 -4.64
C TYR A 131 -2.92 -2.12 -3.87
N SER A 132 -2.91 -1.34 -2.82
CA SER A 132 -1.85 -1.29 -1.79
C SER A 132 -1.92 -2.44 -0.80
N VAL A 133 -3.02 -3.22 -0.87
CA VAL A 133 -3.33 -4.42 -0.09
C VAL A 133 -3.66 -5.59 -1.01
N SER A 134 -4.03 -6.75 -0.45
CA SER A 134 -4.49 -7.89 -1.26
C SER A 134 -5.73 -7.54 -2.08
N PRO A 135 -5.73 -7.79 -3.39
CA PRO A 135 -6.90 -7.55 -4.22
C PRO A 135 -7.99 -8.59 -3.96
N THR A 136 -9.23 -8.18 -4.22
CA THR A 136 -10.33 -9.11 -4.44
C THR A 136 -10.69 -9.16 -5.93
N ASN A 137 -11.05 -10.31 -6.43
CA ASN A 137 -11.55 -10.54 -7.80
C ASN A 137 -13.03 -10.89 -7.82
N ARG A 138 -13.76 -10.57 -6.76
CA ARG A 138 -15.19 -10.80 -6.59
C ARG A 138 -15.84 -9.61 -5.91
N SER A 139 -17.13 -9.44 -6.15
CA SER A 139 -17.96 -8.56 -5.33
C SER A 139 -17.85 -8.93 -3.85
N ILE A 140 -17.93 -7.92 -3.01
CA ILE A 140 -17.99 -8.11 -1.56
C ILE A 140 -19.40 -8.63 -1.23
N PRO A 141 -19.52 -9.84 -0.67
CA PRO A 141 -20.83 -10.41 -0.38
C PRO A 141 -21.62 -9.51 0.59
N ARG A 142 -22.92 -9.37 0.33
CA ARG A 142 -23.82 -8.57 1.17
C ARG A 142 -23.75 -8.98 2.64
N GLU A 143 -23.61 -10.28 2.90
CA GLU A 143 -23.50 -10.86 4.24
C GLU A 143 -22.22 -10.39 4.96
N ALA A 144 -21.14 -10.15 4.23
CA ALA A 144 -19.87 -9.64 4.79
C ALA A 144 -19.98 -8.17 5.20
N VAL A 145 -20.82 -7.39 4.52
CA VAL A 145 -21.09 -5.98 4.87
C VAL A 145 -22.15 -5.86 5.96
N GLY A 146 -23.07 -6.85 6.01
CA GLY A 146 -24.14 -6.91 7.01
C GLY A 146 -25.27 -5.87 6.79
N PRO A 147 -25.96 -5.44 7.87
CA PRO A 147 -27.15 -4.58 7.77
C PRO A 147 -26.91 -3.22 7.13
N ALA A 148 -25.67 -2.77 7.05
CA ALA A 148 -25.31 -1.46 6.47
C ALA A 148 -25.29 -1.47 4.93
N TYR A 149 -25.35 -2.63 4.27
CA TYR A 149 -25.23 -2.74 2.82
C TYR A 149 -26.23 -1.86 2.07
N ASP A 150 -27.50 -1.92 2.43
CA ASP A 150 -28.57 -1.12 1.76
C ASP A 150 -28.34 0.38 1.91
N ARG A 151 -27.81 0.81 3.04
CA ARG A 151 -27.46 2.20 3.28
C ARG A 151 -26.28 2.64 2.40
N ILE A 152 -25.24 1.81 2.32
CA ILE A 152 -24.06 2.09 1.48
C ILE A 152 -24.48 2.21 0.03
N GLU A 153 -25.29 1.27 -0.45
CA GLU A 153 -25.84 1.27 -1.83
C GLU A 153 -26.69 2.52 -2.09
N ALA A 154 -27.51 2.95 -1.15
CA ALA A 154 -28.34 4.14 -1.28
C ALA A 154 -27.51 5.43 -1.34
N GLU A 155 -26.56 5.62 -0.41
CA GLU A 155 -25.67 6.79 -0.38
C GLU A 155 -24.77 6.82 -1.64
N LEU A 156 -24.31 5.64 -2.14
CA LEU A 156 -23.54 5.54 -3.37
C LEU A 156 -24.36 5.97 -4.59
N ARG A 157 -25.61 5.51 -4.72
CA ARG A 157 -26.51 5.92 -5.81
C ARG A 157 -26.81 7.40 -5.80
N GLU A 158 -27.05 7.97 -4.62
CA GLU A 158 -27.24 9.41 -4.45
C GLU A 158 -26.02 10.17 -4.96
N PHE A 159 -24.81 9.78 -4.49
CA PHE A 159 -23.54 10.34 -4.94
C PHE A 159 -23.36 10.23 -6.46
N ALA A 160 -23.52 9.04 -7.02
CA ALA A 160 -23.33 8.81 -8.45
C ALA A 160 -24.34 9.59 -9.30
N SER A 161 -25.62 9.64 -8.88
CA SER A 161 -26.66 10.41 -9.56
C SER A 161 -26.40 11.91 -9.55
N ALA A 162 -25.92 12.45 -8.42
CA ALA A 162 -25.56 13.87 -8.31
C ALA A 162 -24.43 14.26 -9.28
N HIS A 163 -23.60 13.29 -9.69
CA HIS A 163 -22.50 13.49 -10.64
C HIS A 163 -22.81 13.01 -12.07
N GLY A 164 -24.08 12.72 -12.38
CA GLY A 164 -24.54 12.36 -13.73
C GLY A 164 -24.28 10.89 -14.12
N VAL A 165 -24.14 9.99 -13.14
CA VAL A 165 -23.91 8.55 -13.33
C VAL A 165 -24.97 7.74 -12.56
N PRO A 166 -26.28 7.88 -12.90
CA PRO A 166 -27.38 7.32 -12.08
C PRO A 166 -27.44 5.78 -12.10
N ASP A 167 -26.96 5.16 -13.17
CA ASP A 167 -27.12 3.73 -13.42
C ASP A 167 -25.87 2.93 -13.03
N VAL A 168 -25.36 3.14 -11.79
CA VAL A 168 -24.23 2.39 -11.27
C VAL A 168 -24.57 1.78 -9.92
N SER A 169 -24.16 0.52 -9.71
CA SER A 169 -24.34 -0.22 -8.48
C SER A 169 -23.03 -0.34 -7.70
N PHE A 170 -23.14 -0.72 -6.42
CA PHE A 170 -22.01 -1.06 -5.57
C PHE A 170 -21.10 -2.14 -6.19
N ASP A 171 -21.72 -3.24 -6.64
CA ASP A 171 -21.00 -4.38 -7.21
C ASP A 171 -20.22 -4.01 -8.48
N GLU A 172 -20.81 -3.16 -9.35
CA GLU A 172 -20.15 -2.67 -10.57
C GLU A 172 -18.97 -1.76 -10.28
N LEU A 173 -18.89 -1.08 -9.15
CA LEU A 173 -17.75 -0.27 -8.77
C LEU A 173 -16.69 -1.06 -7.99
N VAL A 174 -17.12 -2.05 -7.22
CA VAL A 174 -16.18 -2.95 -6.51
C VAL A 174 -15.46 -3.87 -7.50
N ASP A 175 -16.17 -4.50 -8.43
CA ASP A 175 -15.60 -5.36 -9.49
C ASP A 175 -15.76 -4.72 -10.87
N ASP A 176 -15.21 -3.52 -11.06
CA ASP A 176 -15.33 -2.78 -12.33
C ASP A 176 -14.56 -3.48 -13.46
N PRO A 177 -15.26 -4.07 -14.46
CA PRO A 177 -14.60 -4.77 -15.57
C PRO A 177 -13.89 -3.82 -16.55
N ARG A 178 -14.12 -2.50 -16.43
CA ARG A 178 -13.49 -1.48 -17.27
C ARG A 178 -12.18 -0.99 -16.71
N ALA A 179 -11.92 -1.23 -15.40
CA ALA A 179 -10.70 -0.81 -14.74
C ALA A 179 -9.60 -1.86 -14.88
N LEU A 180 -8.36 -1.39 -15.05
CA LEU A 180 -7.18 -2.20 -14.81
C LEU A 180 -6.89 -2.20 -13.31
N ASN A 181 -6.64 -3.38 -12.74
CA ASN A 181 -6.26 -3.51 -11.34
C ASN A 181 -4.73 -3.65 -11.25
N LEU A 182 -4.06 -2.64 -10.71
CA LEU A 182 -2.63 -2.69 -10.38
C LEU A 182 -2.44 -3.18 -8.95
N VAL A 183 -1.65 -4.22 -8.79
CA VAL A 183 -1.46 -4.88 -7.49
C VAL A 183 0.00 -4.79 -7.09
N SER A 184 0.28 -4.16 -5.94
CA SER A 184 1.64 -3.90 -5.44
C SER A 184 2.30 -5.12 -4.77
N VAL A 185 1.85 -6.34 -5.10
CA VAL A 185 2.51 -7.59 -4.71
C VAL A 185 2.81 -8.43 -5.95
N PRO A 186 3.79 -9.36 -5.92
CA PRO A 186 4.00 -10.29 -7.02
C PRO A 186 2.88 -11.33 -7.07
N ARG A 187 2.55 -11.83 -8.25
CA ARG A 187 1.52 -12.86 -8.43
C ARG A 187 1.76 -14.09 -7.55
N ALA A 188 3.02 -14.51 -7.39
CA ALA A 188 3.41 -15.66 -6.59
C ALA A 188 3.09 -15.52 -5.08
N PHE A 189 2.93 -14.29 -4.59
CA PHE A 189 2.51 -14.00 -3.22
C PHE A 189 0.99 -14.01 -3.05
N GLN A 190 0.22 -13.86 -4.15
CA GLN A 190 -1.23 -13.74 -4.08
C GLN A 190 -1.90 -15.10 -3.79
N TYR A 191 -2.74 -15.14 -2.76
CA TYR A 191 -3.59 -16.29 -2.49
C TYR A 191 -4.56 -16.55 -3.65
N ARG A 192 -4.72 -17.83 -4.05
CA ARG A 192 -5.56 -18.25 -5.20
C ARG A 192 -5.26 -17.45 -6.47
N GLN A 193 -3.99 -17.23 -6.74
CA GLN A 193 -3.49 -16.39 -7.86
C GLN A 193 -4.05 -16.79 -9.24
N GLU A 194 -4.43 -18.05 -9.41
CA GLU A 194 -5.00 -18.61 -10.63
C GLU A 194 -6.40 -18.07 -10.95
N THR A 195 -7.10 -17.50 -9.96
CA THR A 195 -8.45 -16.95 -10.14
C THR A 195 -8.45 -15.52 -10.67
N PHE A 196 -7.28 -14.86 -10.75
CA PHE A 196 -7.14 -13.48 -11.21
C PHE A 196 -6.81 -13.43 -12.70
N GLU A 197 -7.69 -12.83 -13.49
CA GLU A 197 -7.56 -12.69 -14.94
C GLU A 197 -6.40 -11.76 -15.31
N ALA A 198 -5.50 -12.23 -16.21
CA ALA A 198 -4.27 -11.53 -16.52
C ALA A 198 -4.46 -10.22 -17.31
N ASP A 199 -5.58 -10.04 -17.99
CA ASP A 199 -5.94 -8.83 -18.71
C ASP A 199 -6.57 -7.75 -17.81
N ARG A 200 -7.10 -8.14 -16.64
CA ARG A 200 -7.68 -7.27 -15.63
C ARG A 200 -6.75 -6.96 -14.46
N PHE A 201 -5.79 -7.85 -14.14
CA PHE A 201 -4.92 -7.74 -12.97
C PHE A 201 -3.44 -7.77 -13.35
N ALA A 202 -2.75 -6.66 -13.13
CA ALA A 202 -1.30 -6.55 -13.27
C ALA A 202 -0.64 -6.61 -11.88
N PHE A 203 -0.03 -7.74 -11.55
CA PHE A 203 0.75 -7.95 -10.33
C PHE A 203 2.16 -7.41 -10.57
N VAL A 204 2.45 -6.24 -10.05
CA VAL A 204 3.68 -5.50 -10.36
C VAL A 204 4.72 -5.51 -9.23
N GLY A 205 4.38 -6.04 -8.05
CA GLY A 205 5.26 -5.96 -6.90
C GLY A 205 5.33 -4.55 -6.30
N PRO A 206 6.21 -4.31 -5.32
CA PRO A 206 6.35 -3.00 -4.70
C PRO A 206 6.92 -1.98 -5.70
N CYS A 207 6.27 -0.83 -5.80
CA CYS A 207 6.68 0.26 -6.67
C CYS A 207 7.63 1.21 -5.91
N LEU A 208 8.84 0.73 -5.61
CA LEU A 208 9.85 1.50 -4.90
C LEU A 208 10.39 2.63 -5.78
N ARG A 209 10.70 3.76 -5.17
CA ARG A 209 11.38 4.89 -5.82
C ARG A 209 12.89 4.61 -5.89
N GLU A 210 13.57 5.21 -6.85
CA GLU A 210 15.02 5.11 -6.94
C GLU A 210 15.70 5.64 -5.66
N GLY A 211 15.18 6.74 -5.10
CA GLY A 211 15.65 7.31 -3.84
C GLY A 211 15.46 6.41 -2.61
N ASP A 212 14.45 5.53 -2.61
CA ASP A 212 14.23 4.58 -1.51
C ASP A 212 15.29 3.46 -1.50
N LEU A 213 15.91 3.20 -2.65
CA LEU A 213 16.98 2.20 -2.83
C LEU A 213 18.38 2.81 -2.61
N ALA A 214 18.50 4.13 -2.65
CA ALA A 214 19.75 4.84 -2.43
C ALA A 214 20.10 4.87 -0.94
N GLY A 215 21.15 4.25 -0.47
CA GLY A 215 21.67 4.19 0.88
C GLY A 215 21.17 5.23 1.91
N GLY A 216 21.87 5.43 3.01
CA GLY A 216 21.49 6.40 4.05
C GLY A 216 21.60 5.82 5.47
N TRP A 217 21.95 4.54 5.54
CA TRP A 217 22.33 3.87 6.78
C TRP A 217 23.42 2.84 6.48
N GLU A 218 24.40 2.74 7.36
CA GLU A 218 25.48 1.76 7.27
C GLU A 218 25.49 0.87 8.51
N PRO A 219 25.74 -0.44 8.36
CA PRO A 219 25.81 -1.34 9.50
C PRO A 219 27.00 -1.00 10.38
N PRO A 220 26.90 -1.26 11.70
CA PRO A 220 27.97 -0.97 12.65
C PRO A 220 29.24 -1.78 12.33
N ALA A 221 30.41 -1.18 12.54
CA ALA A 221 31.71 -1.81 12.31
C ALA A 221 31.93 -3.07 13.17
N SER A 222 31.12 -3.34 14.17
CA SER A 222 31.19 -4.51 15.03
C SER A 222 30.97 -5.85 14.31
N GLY A 223 30.40 -5.86 13.11
CA GLY A 223 30.06 -7.06 12.37
C GLY A 223 28.94 -7.91 13.01
N ARG A 224 28.24 -7.39 14.01
CA ARG A 224 27.11 -8.08 14.64
C ARG A 224 25.93 -8.18 13.65
N PRO A 225 25.21 -9.32 13.61
CA PRO A 225 23.98 -9.39 12.81
C PRO A 225 22.95 -8.36 13.30
N VAL A 226 22.24 -7.74 12.35
CA VAL A 226 21.29 -6.67 12.64
C VAL A 226 19.88 -7.26 12.79
N VAL A 227 19.21 -6.90 13.89
CA VAL A 227 17.77 -7.04 14.06
C VAL A 227 17.12 -5.68 13.89
N LEU A 228 16.33 -5.53 12.85
CA LEU A 228 15.53 -4.32 12.64
C LEU A 228 14.15 -4.50 13.28
N ILE A 229 13.64 -3.46 13.92
CA ILE A 229 12.33 -3.46 14.57
C ILE A 229 11.57 -2.20 14.18
N SER A 230 10.36 -2.37 13.61
CA SER A 230 9.47 -1.26 13.26
C SER A 230 8.00 -1.69 13.25
N LEU A 231 7.14 -0.87 13.87
CA LEU A 231 5.68 -1.05 13.82
C LEU A 231 5.01 -0.22 12.69
N GLY A 232 5.81 0.29 11.75
CA GLY A 232 5.32 1.11 10.65
C GLY A 232 4.97 2.54 11.08
N THR A 233 4.03 3.17 10.37
CA THR A 233 3.71 4.60 10.54
C THR A 233 2.46 4.87 11.38
N SER A 234 1.54 3.92 11.50
CA SER A 234 0.22 4.15 12.11
C SER A 234 0.10 3.63 13.53
N PHE A 235 0.81 2.56 13.90
CA PHE A 235 0.65 1.87 15.19
C PHE A 235 1.92 1.91 16.05
N ASN A 236 2.73 2.93 15.90
CA ASN A 236 4.06 3.03 16.50
C ASN A 236 4.10 3.73 17.88
N ALA A 237 3.03 4.36 18.35
CA ALA A 237 2.98 5.01 19.67
C ALA A 237 2.91 3.99 20.82
N GLN A 238 3.90 3.06 20.89
CA GLN A 238 3.93 1.95 21.85
C GLN A 238 5.29 1.83 22.55
N PRO A 239 5.61 2.74 23.47
CA PRO A 239 6.93 2.75 24.13
C PRO A 239 7.19 1.47 24.94
N GLU A 240 6.16 0.81 25.49
CA GLU A 240 6.28 -0.48 26.20
C GLU A 240 6.79 -1.60 25.29
N PHE A 241 6.25 -1.68 24.06
CA PHE A 241 6.69 -2.66 23.08
C PHE A 241 8.19 -2.46 22.75
N PHE A 242 8.59 -1.23 22.46
CA PHE A 242 10.00 -0.94 22.14
C PHE A 242 10.92 -1.19 23.33
N ARG A 243 10.50 -0.87 24.58
CA ARG A 243 11.27 -1.24 25.78
C ARG A 243 11.44 -2.76 25.93
N MET A 244 10.37 -3.51 25.69
CA MET A 244 10.40 -4.97 25.65
C MET A 244 11.37 -5.49 24.59
N CYS A 245 11.40 -4.87 23.39
CA CYS A 245 12.35 -5.21 22.35
C CYS A 245 13.80 -4.95 22.75
N VAL A 246 14.11 -3.81 23.41
CA VAL A 246 15.44 -3.55 23.96
C VAL A 246 15.85 -4.64 24.92
N ALA A 247 14.98 -5.01 25.87
CA ALA A 247 15.26 -6.06 26.85
C ALA A 247 15.41 -7.45 26.20
N ALA A 248 14.73 -7.73 25.08
CA ALA A 248 14.83 -9.01 24.38
C ALA A 248 16.24 -9.31 23.87
N PHE A 249 17.01 -8.28 23.49
CA PHE A 249 18.34 -8.42 22.87
C PHE A 249 19.48 -7.97 23.77
N GLU A 250 19.20 -7.59 25.01
CA GLU A 250 20.23 -7.18 25.98
C GLU A 250 21.24 -8.31 26.23
N GLY A 251 22.53 -7.99 26.18
CA GLY A 251 23.62 -8.96 26.40
C GLY A 251 23.82 -9.99 25.27
N LEU A 252 23.09 -9.91 24.17
CA LEU A 252 23.19 -10.81 23.03
C LEU A 252 24.09 -10.24 21.91
N PRO A 253 24.59 -11.10 21.00
CA PRO A 253 25.50 -10.66 19.93
C PRO A 253 24.77 -10.00 18.75
N TRP A 254 23.64 -9.36 19.00
CA TRP A 254 22.86 -8.65 18.00
C TRP A 254 23.11 -7.14 18.05
N HIS A 255 23.03 -6.49 16.89
CA HIS A 255 22.86 -5.05 16.79
C HIS A 255 21.39 -4.74 16.52
N THR A 256 20.75 -4.00 17.39
CA THR A 256 19.31 -3.75 17.36
C THR A 256 19.02 -2.35 16.85
N VAL A 257 18.30 -2.22 15.74
CA VAL A 257 17.87 -0.95 15.15
C VAL A 257 16.37 -0.80 15.34
N LEU A 258 15.95 0.23 16.08
CA LEU A 258 14.54 0.57 16.29
C LEU A 258 14.16 1.76 15.42
N ILE A 259 13.16 1.58 14.55
CA ILE A 259 12.47 2.68 13.84
C ILE A 259 11.13 2.88 14.54
N THR A 260 11.09 3.88 15.43
CA THR A 260 9.96 4.07 16.35
C THR A 260 8.83 4.94 15.79
N GLY A 261 9.05 5.63 14.67
CA GLY A 261 8.16 6.69 14.25
C GLY A 261 8.20 7.93 15.17
N PRO A 262 7.43 8.96 14.86
CA PRO A 262 7.38 10.19 15.67
C PRO A 262 6.63 10.03 16.99
N GLY A 263 5.87 8.93 17.18
CA GLY A 263 5.00 8.72 18.34
C GLY A 263 5.71 8.27 19.62
N VAL A 264 7.03 7.98 19.57
CA VAL A 264 7.80 7.51 20.73
C VAL A 264 8.97 8.45 21.01
N ASP A 265 8.93 9.07 22.19
CA ASP A 265 10.10 9.80 22.70
C ASP A 265 11.21 8.81 23.09
N ARG A 266 12.42 9.04 22.57
CA ARG A 266 13.61 8.25 22.94
C ARG A 266 13.82 8.17 24.47
N ALA A 267 13.52 9.25 25.20
CA ALA A 267 13.65 9.28 26.65
C ALA A 267 12.70 8.28 27.34
N ALA A 268 11.57 7.98 26.74
CA ALA A 268 10.63 6.99 27.25
C ALA A 268 11.16 5.55 27.23
N LEU A 269 12.22 5.29 26.44
CA LEU A 269 12.83 3.96 26.36
C LEU A 269 13.84 3.67 27.46
N GLY A 270 14.23 4.71 28.23
CA GLY A 270 15.23 4.58 29.30
C GLY A 270 16.68 4.48 28.79
N PRO A 271 17.63 4.03 29.63
CA PRO A 271 19.00 3.79 29.23
C PRO A 271 19.07 2.73 28.12
N LEU A 272 19.83 3.02 27.06
CA LEU A 272 19.99 2.10 25.94
C LEU A 272 21.39 1.48 25.96
N PRO A 273 21.54 0.16 25.79
CA PRO A 273 22.79 -0.49 25.53
C PRO A 273 23.50 0.05 24.29
N GLU A 274 24.82 -0.01 24.23
CA GLU A 274 25.64 0.50 23.11
C GLU A 274 25.30 -0.13 21.76
N HIS A 275 24.77 -1.35 21.74
CA HIS A 275 24.39 -2.09 20.54
C HIS A 275 22.94 -1.81 20.10
N VAL A 276 22.26 -0.82 20.68
CA VAL A 276 20.89 -0.43 20.33
C VAL A 276 20.87 0.98 19.76
N GLU A 277 20.40 1.10 18.53
CA GLU A 277 20.12 2.37 17.87
C GLU A 277 18.61 2.65 17.87
N VAL A 278 18.24 3.92 18.05
CA VAL A 278 16.84 4.37 18.00
C VAL A 278 16.72 5.56 17.08
N HIS A 279 15.88 5.43 16.08
CA HIS A 279 15.63 6.44 15.08
C HIS A 279 14.12 6.67 14.92
N PRO A 280 13.65 7.93 14.82
CA PRO A 280 12.26 8.20 14.50
C PRO A 280 11.94 7.81 13.05
N TRP A 281 12.95 7.85 12.17
CA TRP A 281 12.83 7.47 10.77
C TRP A 281 14.19 7.07 10.19
N LEU A 282 14.19 6.06 9.32
CA LEU A 282 15.33 5.67 8.48
C LEU A 282 14.81 5.22 7.11
N PRO A 283 15.62 5.30 6.04
CA PRO A 283 15.31 4.68 4.75
C PRO A 283 15.24 3.16 4.93
N LEU A 284 14.03 2.61 4.93
CA LEU A 284 13.79 1.21 5.32
C LEU A 284 14.61 0.23 4.46
N GLN A 285 14.70 0.46 3.14
CA GLN A 285 15.47 -0.41 2.24
C GLN A 285 16.97 -0.39 2.54
N ALA A 286 17.52 0.75 2.91
CA ALA A 286 18.93 0.85 3.27
C ALA A 286 19.28 0.01 4.51
N VAL A 287 18.36 -0.05 5.48
CA VAL A 287 18.54 -0.88 6.68
C VAL A 287 18.28 -2.34 6.40
N LEU A 288 17.21 -2.67 5.65
CA LEU A 288 16.84 -4.04 5.30
C LEU A 288 17.95 -4.76 4.53
N ALA A 289 18.68 -4.08 3.67
CA ALA A 289 19.81 -4.64 2.93
C ALA A 289 20.91 -5.25 3.83
N HIS A 290 20.94 -4.86 5.11
CA HIS A 290 21.92 -5.34 6.11
C HIS A 290 21.26 -6.08 7.28
N THR A 291 19.96 -6.31 7.22
CA THR A 291 19.16 -6.89 8.32
C THR A 291 19.12 -8.42 8.21
N ALA A 292 19.48 -9.08 9.31
CA ALA A 292 19.38 -10.54 9.40
C ALA A 292 17.94 -11.02 9.64
N VAL A 293 17.19 -10.31 10.51
CA VAL A 293 15.77 -10.57 10.78
C VAL A 293 15.06 -9.25 11.04
N PHE A 294 13.89 -9.10 10.44
CA PHE A 294 13.04 -7.92 10.61
C PHE A 294 11.82 -8.24 11.48
N VAL A 295 11.69 -7.55 12.61
CA VAL A 295 10.51 -7.59 13.48
C VAL A 295 9.57 -6.46 13.07
N CYS A 296 8.38 -6.79 12.58
CA CYS A 296 7.45 -5.80 12.06
C CYS A 296 5.98 -6.10 12.41
N HIS A 297 5.11 -5.14 12.13
CA HIS A 297 3.65 -5.29 12.35
C HIS A 297 2.93 -6.07 11.24
N GLY A 298 3.60 -6.37 10.13
CA GLY A 298 2.99 -7.09 9.01
C GLY A 298 2.18 -6.23 8.04
N GLY A 299 2.48 -4.94 7.89
CA GLY A 299 1.86 -4.12 6.84
C GLY A 299 2.32 -4.53 5.44
N TRP A 300 1.42 -4.48 4.45
CA TRP A 300 1.68 -4.94 3.07
C TRP A 300 2.95 -4.35 2.45
N GLY A 301 3.09 -3.03 2.49
CA GLY A 301 4.29 -2.35 1.96
C GLY A 301 5.57 -2.76 2.69
N THR A 302 5.51 -2.93 4.00
CA THR A 302 6.64 -3.34 4.85
C THR A 302 7.10 -4.76 4.52
N VAL A 303 6.15 -5.70 4.39
CA VAL A 303 6.44 -7.10 4.02
C VAL A 303 7.04 -7.17 2.62
N MET A 304 6.49 -6.45 1.65
CA MET A 304 7.04 -6.43 0.30
C MET A 304 8.45 -5.84 0.24
N GLN A 305 8.73 -4.82 1.04
CA GLN A 305 10.08 -4.24 1.13
C GLN A 305 11.08 -5.21 1.79
N SER A 306 10.64 -5.95 2.82
CA SER A 306 11.47 -6.99 3.44
C SER A 306 11.81 -8.11 2.46
N LEU A 307 10.83 -8.58 1.71
CA LEU A 307 11.03 -9.61 0.69
C LEU A 307 11.91 -9.12 -0.47
N TYR A 308 11.78 -7.83 -0.86
CA TYR A 308 12.65 -7.23 -1.88
C TYR A 308 14.13 -7.29 -1.48
N ALA A 309 14.42 -7.15 -0.18
CA ALA A 309 15.76 -7.22 0.39
C ALA A 309 16.18 -8.65 0.83
N ASP A 310 15.41 -9.67 0.53
CA ASP A 310 15.62 -11.07 0.97
C ASP A 310 15.71 -11.21 2.50
N THR A 311 15.00 -10.35 3.27
CA THR A 311 15.06 -10.32 4.73
C THR A 311 13.89 -11.11 5.33
N PRO A 312 14.15 -12.16 6.14
CA PRO A 312 13.12 -12.92 6.82
C PRO A 312 12.50 -12.13 7.99
N MET A 313 11.26 -12.48 8.35
CA MET A 313 10.47 -11.67 9.28
C MET A 313 9.98 -12.41 10.51
N VAL A 314 9.87 -11.66 11.62
CA VAL A 314 9.00 -11.98 12.75
C VAL A 314 7.90 -10.92 12.78
N VAL A 315 6.67 -11.35 12.53
CA VAL A 315 5.52 -10.44 12.47
C VAL A 315 4.77 -10.44 13.79
N VAL A 316 4.51 -9.24 14.32
CA VAL A 316 3.68 -9.00 15.50
C VAL A 316 2.48 -8.16 15.05
N PRO A 317 1.37 -8.77 14.62
CA PRO A 317 0.20 -8.08 14.08
C PRO A 317 -0.36 -7.07 15.08
N GLN A 318 -0.70 -5.87 14.61
CA GLN A 318 -1.23 -4.80 15.47
C GLN A 318 -2.75 -4.64 15.33
N VAL A 319 -3.29 -5.09 14.20
CA VAL A 319 -4.72 -5.02 13.86
C VAL A 319 -5.13 -6.25 13.07
N GLY A 320 -6.40 -6.65 13.14
CA GLY A 320 -6.92 -7.85 12.47
C GLY A 320 -6.79 -7.84 10.94
N GLU A 321 -6.64 -6.67 10.31
CA GLU A 321 -6.36 -6.57 8.87
C GLU A 321 -5.03 -7.25 8.47
N THR A 322 -4.07 -7.33 9.39
CA THR A 322 -2.79 -8.00 9.15
C THR A 322 -2.83 -9.51 9.36
N ASP A 323 -3.94 -10.07 9.87
CA ASP A 323 -4.05 -11.51 10.15
C ASP A 323 -4.00 -12.34 8.86
N GLN A 324 -4.67 -11.91 7.79
CA GLN A 324 -4.63 -12.61 6.50
C GLN A 324 -3.19 -12.63 5.94
N LEU A 325 -2.49 -11.52 6.04
CA LEU A 325 -1.10 -11.42 5.60
C LEU A 325 -0.18 -12.27 6.47
N ALA A 326 -0.42 -12.30 7.78
CA ALA A 326 0.32 -13.13 8.72
C ALA A 326 0.15 -14.64 8.40
N HIS A 327 -1.08 -15.09 8.10
CA HIS A 327 -1.34 -16.45 7.63
C HIS A 327 -0.58 -16.76 6.34
N GLN A 328 -0.67 -15.90 5.34
CA GLN A 328 0.01 -16.06 4.06
C GLN A 328 1.54 -16.17 4.23
N LEU A 329 2.10 -15.39 5.14
CA LEU A 329 3.53 -15.39 5.44
C LEU A 329 3.97 -16.74 6.04
N VAL A 330 3.17 -17.32 6.92
CA VAL A 330 3.43 -18.66 7.51
C VAL A 330 3.29 -19.75 6.45
N GLU A 331 2.22 -19.74 5.65
CA GLU A 331 1.98 -20.72 4.59
C GLU A 331 3.13 -20.75 3.56
N LEU A 332 3.68 -19.58 3.22
CA LEU A 332 4.81 -19.45 2.30
C LEU A 332 6.18 -19.67 2.96
N ASN A 333 6.22 -19.94 4.26
CA ASN A 333 7.44 -20.11 5.06
C ASN A 333 8.40 -18.91 4.94
N LEU A 334 7.88 -17.68 5.11
CA LEU A 334 8.65 -16.45 4.98
C LEU A 334 9.10 -15.85 6.32
N GLY A 335 8.72 -16.50 7.42
CA GLY A 335 9.03 -16.05 8.78
C GLY A 335 8.10 -16.65 9.82
N ARG A 336 7.96 -15.96 10.95
CA ARG A 336 7.10 -16.36 12.08
C ARG A 336 6.13 -15.25 12.46
N VAL A 337 5.02 -15.64 13.07
CA VAL A 337 4.02 -14.72 13.62
C VAL A 337 3.94 -14.93 15.12
N LEU A 338 3.97 -13.82 15.88
CA LEU A 338 3.75 -13.81 17.32
C LEU A 338 2.46 -13.02 17.60
N PRO A 339 1.45 -13.62 18.28
CA PRO A 339 0.26 -12.88 18.69
C PRO A 339 0.63 -11.69 19.59
N ARG A 340 0.04 -10.53 19.31
CA ARG A 340 0.36 -9.27 20.01
C ARG A 340 0.24 -9.40 21.52
N ASP A 341 -0.84 -10.03 21.99
CA ASP A 341 -1.18 -10.12 23.40
C ASP A 341 -0.33 -11.17 24.17
N GLU A 342 0.42 -12.00 23.44
CA GLU A 342 1.28 -13.05 24.01
C GLU A 342 2.77 -12.72 23.92
N VAL A 343 3.14 -11.68 23.17
CA VAL A 343 4.54 -11.37 22.92
C VAL A 343 5.27 -10.93 24.21
N THR A 344 6.36 -11.59 24.50
CA THR A 344 7.29 -11.27 25.60
C THR A 344 8.71 -11.14 25.07
N ALA A 345 9.62 -10.54 25.83
CA ALA A 345 11.03 -10.43 25.45
C ALA A 345 11.66 -11.79 25.14
N ALA A 346 11.31 -12.81 25.91
CA ALA A 346 11.80 -14.18 25.69
C ALA A 346 11.26 -14.78 24.40
N LEU A 347 9.95 -14.71 24.17
CA LEU A 347 9.33 -15.23 22.93
C LEU A 347 9.84 -14.52 21.69
N LEU A 348 10.01 -13.19 21.76
CA LEU A 348 10.54 -12.40 20.64
C LEU A 348 11.97 -12.81 20.30
N ARG A 349 12.84 -12.91 21.32
CA ARG A 349 14.23 -13.36 21.18
C ARG A 349 14.29 -14.75 20.54
N ASP A 350 13.51 -15.71 21.08
CA ASP A 350 13.52 -17.09 20.63
C ASP A 350 13.00 -17.22 19.19
N ALA A 351 12.00 -16.40 18.82
CA ALA A 351 11.48 -16.34 17.45
C ALA A 351 12.50 -15.76 16.47
N VAL A 352 13.20 -14.67 16.84
CA VAL A 352 14.25 -14.07 16.01
C VAL A 352 15.40 -15.06 15.82
N ALA A 353 15.89 -15.68 16.90
CA ALA A 353 16.97 -16.67 16.80
C ALA A 353 16.57 -17.89 15.96
N ALA A 354 15.32 -18.33 16.06
CA ALA A 354 14.81 -19.44 15.26
C ALA A 354 14.66 -19.10 13.77
N VAL A 355 14.24 -17.87 13.44
CA VAL A 355 14.13 -17.41 12.03
C VAL A 355 15.53 -17.21 11.44
N ASP A 356 16.46 -16.65 12.20
CA ASP A 356 17.85 -16.47 11.76
C ASP A 356 18.56 -17.79 11.48
N GLY A 357 18.31 -18.81 12.28
CA GLY A 357 18.91 -20.14 12.12
C GLY A 357 18.21 -21.06 11.09
N ASP A 358 17.04 -20.66 10.56
CA ASP A 358 16.21 -21.51 9.71
C ASP A 358 16.58 -21.37 8.24
N GLN A 359 17.35 -22.33 7.71
CA GLN A 359 17.74 -22.35 6.29
C GLN A 359 16.54 -22.43 5.34
N ALA A 360 15.47 -23.17 5.71
CA ALA A 360 14.29 -23.31 4.84
C ALA A 360 13.51 -22.00 4.73
N VAL A 361 13.45 -21.19 5.80
CA VAL A 361 12.90 -19.82 5.77
C VAL A 361 13.74 -18.94 4.84
N ARG A 362 15.07 -18.94 4.98
CA ARG A 362 15.97 -18.14 4.13
C ARG A 362 15.80 -18.48 2.64
N GLU A 363 15.75 -19.76 2.31
CA GLU A 363 15.52 -20.21 0.92
C GLU A 363 14.16 -19.79 0.39
N SER A 364 13.12 -19.83 1.20
CA SER A 364 11.77 -19.41 0.81
C SER A 364 11.71 -17.90 0.60
N VAL A 365 12.34 -17.11 1.49
CA VAL A 365 12.44 -15.65 1.37
C VAL A 365 13.22 -15.26 0.11
N THR A 366 14.36 -15.89 -0.17
CA THR A 366 15.14 -15.63 -1.39
C THR A 366 14.35 -15.94 -2.67
N ARG A 367 13.62 -17.07 -2.69
CA ARG A 367 12.74 -17.42 -3.83
C ARG A 367 11.64 -16.36 -4.02
N MET A 368 10.97 -15.97 -2.92
CA MET A 368 9.91 -14.95 -2.99
C MET A 368 10.48 -13.58 -3.34
N GLY A 369 11.63 -13.19 -2.79
CA GLY A 369 12.32 -11.94 -3.13
C GLY A 369 12.66 -11.84 -4.61
N LYS A 370 13.06 -12.97 -5.24
CA LYS A 370 13.21 -13.01 -6.70
C LYS A 370 11.89 -12.70 -7.41
N HIS A 371 10.76 -13.29 -7.00
CA HIS A 371 9.44 -12.98 -7.58
C HIS A 371 9.04 -11.51 -7.37
N VAL A 372 9.38 -10.94 -6.21
CA VAL A 372 9.12 -9.52 -5.90
C VAL A 372 9.87 -8.61 -6.86
N ARG A 373 11.17 -8.85 -7.07
CA ARG A 373 12.01 -8.05 -7.99
C ARG A 373 11.63 -8.27 -9.46
N ASP A 374 11.36 -9.51 -9.87
CA ASP A 374 10.98 -9.86 -11.24
C ASP A 374 9.57 -9.33 -11.63
N ALA A 375 8.74 -8.96 -10.66
CA ALA A 375 7.42 -8.38 -10.93
C ALA A 375 7.51 -7.00 -11.62
N GLY A 376 8.65 -6.31 -11.54
CA GLY A 376 8.99 -5.14 -12.33
C GLY A 376 8.63 -3.78 -11.74
N GLY A 377 7.91 -3.73 -10.61
CA GLY A 377 7.66 -2.51 -9.82
C GLY A 377 7.06 -1.35 -10.62
N ALA A 378 7.57 -0.17 -10.36
CA ALA A 378 7.10 1.09 -10.93
C ALA A 378 7.14 1.11 -12.47
N MET A 379 8.18 0.58 -13.08
CA MET A 379 8.31 0.51 -14.55
C MET A 379 7.20 -0.34 -15.16
N ARG A 380 6.96 -1.53 -14.59
CA ARG A 380 5.91 -2.44 -15.06
C ARG A 380 4.52 -1.86 -14.84
N ALA A 381 4.29 -1.13 -13.74
CA ALA A 381 3.05 -0.44 -13.46
C ALA A 381 2.77 0.65 -14.51
N ALA A 382 3.76 1.49 -14.81
CA ALA A 382 3.63 2.52 -15.84
C ALA A 382 3.37 1.92 -17.24
N ASP A 383 4.05 0.82 -17.62
CA ASP A 383 3.79 0.10 -18.88
C ASP A 383 2.35 -0.42 -18.95
N ALA A 384 1.84 -1.00 -17.85
CA ALA A 384 0.48 -1.53 -17.79
C ALA A 384 -0.58 -0.42 -17.91
N MET A 385 -0.34 0.75 -17.29
CA MET A 385 -1.21 1.92 -17.37
C MET A 385 -1.26 2.47 -18.80
N LEU A 386 -0.11 2.64 -19.44
CA LEU A 386 -0.03 3.12 -20.83
C LEU A 386 -0.72 2.14 -21.79
N ALA A 387 -0.45 0.85 -21.68
CA ALA A 387 -1.11 -0.16 -22.51
C ALA A 387 -2.64 -0.22 -22.27
N HIS A 388 -3.10 0.08 -21.05
CA HIS A 388 -4.54 0.16 -20.75
C HIS A 388 -5.18 1.39 -21.42
N LEU A 389 -4.51 2.55 -21.38
CA LEU A 389 -4.93 3.77 -22.06
C LEU A 389 -5.03 3.55 -23.58
N ASP A 390 -3.99 2.98 -24.21
CA ASP A 390 -3.98 2.71 -25.66
C ASP A 390 -5.12 1.77 -26.08
N ARG A 391 -5.40 0.73 -25.27
CA ARG A 391 -6.54 -0.19 -25.53
C ARG A 391 -7.88 0.53 -25.44
N HIS A 392 -8.03 1.50 -24.56
CA HIS A 392 -9.26 2.30 -24.43
C HIS A 392 -9.44 3.18 -25.66
N GLU A 393 -8.43 3.90 -26.11
CA GLU A 393 -8.45 4.75 -27.31
C GLU A 393 -8.82 3.95 -28.56
N HIS A 394 -8.19 2.81 -28.79
CA HIS A 394 -8.49 1.96 -29.94
C HIS A 394 -9.92 1.40 -29.95
N ARG A 395 -10.55 1.17 -28.79
CA ARG A 395 -11.96 0.77 -28.70
C ARG A 395 -12.90 1.90 -29.11
N HIS A 396 -12.60 3.13 -28.67
CA HIS A 396 -13.38 4.33 -29.03
C HIS A 396 -13.31 4.64 -30.54
N GLU A 397 -12.14 4.55 -31.14
CA GLU A 397 -11.96 4.74 -32.58
C GLU A 397 -12.80 3.74 -33.41
N ARG A 398 -12.78 2.46 -33.02
CA ARG A 398 -13.55 1.41 -33.71
C ARG A 398 -15.06 1.53 -33.47
N GLY A 399 -15.49 1.92 -32.26
CA GLY A 399 -16.89 2.15 -31.93
C GLY A 399 -17.47 3.34 -32.70
N GLY A 400 -16.69 4.43 -32.82
CA GLY A 400 -17.05 5.61 -33.63
C GLY A 400 -17.17 5.32 -35.15
N ALA A 401 -16.26 4.48 -35.67
CA ALA A 401 -16.27 4.08 -37.09
C ALA A 401 -17.42 3.09 -37.43
N ALA A 402 -17.98 2.37 -36.45
CA ALA A 402 -19.09 1.47 -36.64
C ALA A 402 -20.49 2.18 -36.54
N ALA A 403 -20.51 3.38 -35.97
CA ALA A 403 -21.72 4.21 -35.78
C ALA A 403 -21.88 5.32 -36.83
N ALA A 404 -20.88 5.53 -37.70
CA ALA A 404 -20.90 6.43 -38.85
C ALA A 404 -21.13 5.64 -40.17
#